data_48e776c90c6817c3073c1ea7ce7768a8
#
_entry.id   48e776c90c6817c3073c1ea7ce7768a8
#
_cell.length_a   1.000
_cell.length_b   1.000
_cell.length_c   1.000
_cell.angle_alpha   90.00
_cell.angle_beta   90.00
_cell.angle_gamma   90.00
#
_symmetry.space_group_name_H-M   'P 1'
#
loop_
_entity.id
_entity.type
_entity.pdbx_description
1 polymer ?
#
loop_
_entity_poly.entity_id
_entity_poly.type
_entity_poly.pdbx_seq_one_letter_code
_entity_poly.pdbx_strand_id
1 'polypeptide(L)'
;MKKIKKIIDKKNKSKIVCLTAYSKNMAEELDKYVDIVLVGDSLGSVLYNYSTTRKVTLIEMINHSKSVRPGVKKSLMVVDMPFNTYANKNLALKNAKKIIKKTKCDAVKLEGGKKIISQVKFLIKNKIPVMGHLGLLPQSAKGKFKSKGKTPKEINQLMNDAVLLQKTGVFAIVLECIKSSIAKQITKKLKIPTIGIGSSVYCDGQVLVTDDLIGLN
;
A
#
# COMPACT_ATOMS: atom_id res chain seq x y z
N MET A 1 -9.74 -12.42 7.01
CA MET A 1 -10.71 -11.36 7.35
C MET A 1 -10.52 -10.77 8.76
N LYS A 2 -10.21 -11.59 9.80
CA LYS A 2 -9.99 -11.07 11.18
C LYS A 2 -8.88 -10.00 11.26
N LYS A 3 -7.73 -10.19 10.58
CA LYS A 3 -6.61 -9.24 10.59
C LYS A 3 -7.00 -7.89 9.97
N ILE A 4 -7.72 -7.90 8.83
CA ILE A 4 -8.20 -6.66 8.17
C ILE A 4 -9.15 -5.89 9.07
N LYS A 5 -10.09 -6.58 9.75
CA LYS A 5 -10.98 -5.94 10.71
C LYS A 5 -10.20 -5.25 11.83
N LYS A 6 -9.16 -5.89 12.38
CA LYS A 6 -8.29 -5.28 13.40
C LYS A 6 -7.67 -3.95 12.91
N ILE A 7 -7.24 -3.89 11.63
CA ILE A 7 -6.70 -2.64 11.05
C ILE A 7 -7.79 -1.57 10.97
N ILE A 8 -8.98 -1.92 10.45
CA ILE A 8 -10.10 -0.98 10.35
C ILE A 8 -10.50 -0.46 11.73
N ASP A 9 -10.57 -1.33 12.73
CA ASP A 9 -11.01 -0.99 14.10
C ASP A 9 -10.03 -0.06 14.84
N LYS A 10 -8.79 0.11 14.36
CA LYS A 10 -7.81 1.08 14.86
C LYS A 10 -8.09 2.52 14.44
N LYS A 11 -8.95 2.74 13.44
CA LYS A 11 -9.33 4.08 12.98
C LYS A 11 -9.77 4.97 14.17
N ASN A 12 -9.10 6.12 14.33
CA ASN A 12 -9.33 7.09 15.41
C ASN A 12 -9.10 6.55 16.85
N LYS A 13 -8.54 5.35 17.02
CA LYS A 13 -8.32 4.75 18.36
C LYS A 13 -6.83 4.59 18.68
N SER A 14 -6.05 4.06 17.75
CA SER A 14 -4.62 3.85 17.94
C SER A 14 -3.87 3.92 16.63
N LYS A 15 -2.59 4.25 16.68
CA LYS A 15 -1.77 4.34 15.48
C LYS A 15 -1.50 2.94 14.89
N ILE A 16 -1.47 2.89 13.55
CA ILE A 16 -1.12 1.70 12.78
C ILE A 16 0.35 1.81 12.40
N VAL A 17 1.13 0.81 12.78
CA VAL A 17 2.54 0.69 12.40
C VAL A 17 2.62 -0.26 11.20
N CYS A 18 3.20 0.24 10.10
CA CYS A 18 3.44 -0.52 8.89
C CYS A 18 4.92 -0.40 8.50
N LEU A 19 5.59 -1.52 8.28
CA LEU A 19 6.97 -1.54 7.80
C LEU A 19 7.10 -2.51 6.64
N THR A 20 8.08 -2.26 5.76
CA THR A 20 8.36 -3.18 4.65
C THR A 20 9.22 -4.34 5.12
N ALA A 21 9.04 -5.50 4.50
CA ALA A 21 9.95 -6.64 4.65
C ALA A 21 10.09 -7.37 3.32
N TYR A 22 11.28 -7.91 3.06
CA TYR A 22 11.61 -8.59 1.83
C TYR A 22 12.21 -9.98 2.05
N SER A 23 12.42 -10.37 3.30
CA SER A 23 12.95 -11.68 3.71
C SER A 23 12.25 -12.22 4.95
N LYS A 24 12.40 -13.53 5.20
CA LYS A 24 11.85 -14.21 6.39
C LYS A 24 12.35 -13.58 7.69
N ASN A 25 13.66 -13.41 7.81
CA ASN A 25 14.27 -12.97 9.07
C ASN A 25 13.80 -11.55 9.45
N MET A 26 13.79 -10.63 8.48
CA MET A 26 13.26 -9.29 8.68
C MET A 26 11.77 -9.33 9.07
N ALA A 27 10.97 -10.11 8.36
CA ALA A 27 9.54 -10.23 8.65
C ALA A 27 9.26 -10.84 10.03
N GLU A 28 10.04 -11.83 10.47
CA GLU A 28 9.90 -12.47 11.76
C GLU A 28 10.21 -11.50 12.91
N GLU A 29 11.20 -10.64 12.73
CA GLU A 29 11.53 -9.61 13.72
C GLU A 29 10.42 -8.54 13.76
N LEU A 30 10.01 -8.02 12.61
CA LEU A 30 9.00 -6.99 12.53
C LEU A 30 7.61 -7.43 12.99
N ASP A 31 7.22 -8.70 12.80
CA ASP A 31 5.91 -9.24 13.17
C ASP A 31 5.59 -9.10 14.67
N LYS A 32 6.61 -8.85 15.49
CA LYS A 32 6.48 -8.62 16.94
C LYS A 32 5.93 -7.22 17.25
N TYR A 33 6.18 -6.23 16.39
CA TYR A 33 6.02 -4.80 16.68
C TYR A 33 5.06 -4.07 15.75
N VAL A 34 4.78 -4.64 14.55
CA VAL A 34 3.98 -3.95 13.55
C VAL A 34 2.57 -4.52 13.41
N ASP A 35 1.65 -3.72 12.89
CA ASP A 35 0.31 -4.14 12.54
C ASP A 35 0.24 -4.70 11.12
N ILE A 36 1.07 -4.16 10.24
CA ILE A 36 1.12 -4.52 8.82
C ILE A 36 2.58 -4.74 8.42
N VAL A 37 2.85 -5.88 7.79
CA VAL A 37 4.06 -6.13 7.03
C VAL A 37 3.75 -5.93 5.55
N LEU A 38 4.41 -4.96 4.92
CA LEU A 38 4.25 -4.66 3.49
C LEU A 38 5.39 -5.26 2.69
N VAL A 39 5.08 -6.10 1.72
CA VAL A 39 6.05 -6.43 0.67
C VAL A 39 5.85 -5.42 -0.45
N GLY A 40 6.63 -4.35 -0.40
CA GLY A 40 6.54 -3.21 -1.31
C GLY A 40 7.39 -3.40 -2.56
N ASP A 41 6.98 -2.78 -3.68
CA ASP A 41 7.80 -2.72 -4.89
C ASP A 41 9.03 -1.79 -4.74
N SER A 42 9.14 -1.09 -3.60
CA SER A 42 10.37 -0.45 -3.13
C SER A 42 11.57 -1.42 -3.02
N LEU A 43 11.32 -2.74 -2.96
CA LEU A 43 12.39 -3.75 -3.07
C LEU A 43 13.28 -3.56 -4.32
N GLY A 44 12.73 -2.97 -5.38
CA GLY A 44 13.47 -2.67 -6.59
C GLY A 44 14.63 -1.71 -6.37
N SER A 45 14.43 -0.63 -5.59
CA SER A 45 15.50 0.31 -5.24
C SER A 45 16.40 -0.25 -4.15
N VAL A 46 15.81 -0.83 -3.12
CA VAL A 46 16.52 -1.28 -1.90
C VAL A 46 17.44 -2.49 -2.16
N LEU A 47 16.94 -3.49 -2.91
CA LEU A 47 17.67 -4.76 -3.08
C LEU A 47 18.34 -4.90 -4.46
N TYR A 48 17.78 -4.25 -5.49
CA TYR A 48 18.21 -4.45 -6.88
C TYR A 48 18.82 -3.21 -7.53
N ASN A 49 18.95 -2.10 -6.78
CA ASN A 49 19.45 -0.83 -7.30
C ASN A 49 18.71 -0.38 -8.59
N TYR A 50 17.41 -0.64 -8.65
CA TYR A 50 16.60 -0.14 -9.76
C TYR A 50 16.31 1.35 -9.58
N SER A 51 16.53 2.12 -10.61
CA SER A 51 16.20 3.57 -10.63
C SER A 51 14.70 3.89 -10.57
N THR A 52 13.84 2.86 -10.67
CA THR A 52 12.38 3.00 -10.64
C THR A 52 11.72 1.69 -10.28
N THR A 53 10.64 1.76 -9.48
CA THR A 53 9.82 0.59 -9.10
C THR A 53 9.14 -0.07 -10.32
N ARG A 54 9.07 0.62 -11.47
CA ARG A 54 8.48 0.08 -12.70
C ARG A 54 9.21 -1.13 -13.28
N LYS A 55 10.47 -1.35 -12.89
CA LYS A 55 11.25 -2.52 -13.31
C LYS A 55 10.89 -3.78 -12.51
N VAL A 56 10.29 -3.62 -11.36
CA VAL A 56 9.91 -4.74 -10.49
C VAL A 56 8.86 -5.61 -11.18
N THR A 57 9.15 -6.90 -11.27
CA THR A 57 8.29 -7.88 -11.91
C THR A 57 7.34 -8.56 -10.92
N LEU A 58 6.26 -9.14 -11.45
CA LEU A 58 5.35 -9.96 -10.65
C LEU A 58 6.05 -11.18 -10.03
N ILE A 59 7.08 -11.71 -10.69
CA ILE A 59 7.83 -12.89 -10.24
C ILE A 59 8.68 -12.51 -9.02
N GLU A 60 9.40 -11.38 -9.06
CA GLU A 60 10.17 -10.86 -7.93
C GLU A 60 9.26 -10.62 -6.72
N MET A 61 8.13 -9.93 -6.92
CA MET A 61 7.16 -9.72 -5.83
C MET A 61 6.69 -11.03 -5.21
N ILE A 62 6.39 -12.04 -6.00
CA ILE A 62 5.97 -13.35 -5.49
C ILE A 62 7.11 -14.05 -4.74
N ASN A 63 8.35 -13.99 -5.24
CA ASN A 63 9.48 -14.66 -4.61
C ASN A 63 9.81 -14.04 -3.25
N HIS A 64 9.90 -12.71 -3.17
CA HIS A 64 10.09 -12.03 -1.88
C HIS A 64 8.92 -12.28 -0.92
N SER A 65 7.69 -12.21 -1.42
CA SER A 65 6.51 -12.49 -0.60
C SER A 65 6.48 -13.93 -0.05
N LYS A 66 6.98 -14.91 -0.82
CA LYS A 66 7.15 -16.29 -0.32
C LYS A 66 8.21 -16.36 0.78
N SER A 67 9.29 -15.60 0.66
CA SER A 67 10.31 -15.50 1.70
C SER A 67 9.76 -14.84 2.97
N VAL A 68 8.98 -13.77 2.84
CA VAL A 68 8.36 -13.02 3.95
C VAL A 68 7.31 -13.83 4.70
N ARG A 69 6.48 -14.60 3.98
CA ARG A 69 5.30 -15.27 4.57
C ARG A 69 5.58 -16.11 5.81
N PRO A 70 6.63 -16.94 5.88
CA PRO A 70 6.92 -17.75 7.09
C PRO A 70 7.20 -16.90 8.34
N GLY A 71 7.74 -15.68 8.17
CA GLY A 71 8.03 -14.76 9.28
C GLY A 71 6.77 -14.03 9.81
N VAL A 72 5.69 -13.91 9.02
CA VAL A 72 4.49 -13.14 9.42
C VAL A 72 3.44 -14.06 10.04
N LYS A 73 3.21 -13.97 11.33
CA LYS A 73 2.21 -14.75 12.09
C LYS A 73 1.04 -13.88 12.56
N LYS A 74 1.34 -12.73 13.18
CA LYS A 74 0.36 -11.84 13.85
C LYS A 74 -0.10 -10.71 12.94
N SER A 75 0.83 -10.05 12.25
CA SER A 75 0.59 -8.87 11.42
C SER A 75 -0.22 -9.19 10.16
N LEU A 76 -0.85 -8.19 9.57
CA LEU A 76 -1.47 -8.27 8.26
C LEU A 76 -0.37 -8.23 7.18
N MET A 77 -0.30 -9.22 6.32
CA MET A 77 0.64 -9.22 5.21
C MET A 77 -0.01 -8.64 3.95
N VAL A 78 0.49 -7.52 3.47
CA VAL A 78 0.06 -6.86 2.24
C VAL A 78 1.16 -6.95 1.18
N VAL A 79 0.79 -7.21 -0.08
CA VAL A 79 1.74 -7.31 -1.20
C VAL A 79 1.36 -6.31 -2.29
N ASP A 80 2.33 -5.54 -2.75
CA ASP A 80 2.12 -4.62 -3.87
C ASP A 80 1.89 -5.38 -5.17
N MET A 81 0.93 -4.90 -5.95
CA MET A 81 0.82 -5.29 -7.35
C MET A 81 1.75 -4.38 -8.18
N PRO A 82 2.82 -4.91 -8.78
CA PRO A 82 3.78 -4.08 -9.49
C PRO A 82 3.21 -3.48 -10.77
N PHE A 83 3.91 -2.48 -11.30
CA PHE A 83 3.54 -1.75 -12.51
C PHE A 83 3.10 -2.70 -13.64
N ASN A 84 2.09 -2.29 -14.41
CA ASN A 84 1.47 -3.04 -15.53
C ASN A 84 0.78 -4.36 -15.17
N THR A 85 0.76 -4.80 -13.92
CA THR A 85 0.10 -6.06 -13.52
C THR A 85 -1.40 -5.94 -13.29
N TYR A 86 -1.92 -4.71 -13.31
CA TYR A 86 -3.35 -4.39 -13.15
C TYR A 86 -3.87 -3.37 -14.17
N ALA A 87 -3.35 -3.38 -15.39
CA ALA A 87 -3.74 -2.46 -16.47
C ALA A 87 -5.25 -2.52 -16.81
N ASN A 88 -5.89 -3.67 -16.62
CA ASN A 88 -7.34 -3.85 -16.74
C ASN A 88 -7.85 -4.80 -15.65
N LYS A 89 -9.19 -4.86 -15.47
CA LYS A 89 -9.83 -5.63 -14.40
C LYS A 89 -9.54 -7.15 -14.45
N ASN A 90 -9.47 -7.73 -15.64
CA ASN A 90 -9.23 -9.17 -15.80
C ASN A 90 -7.78 -9.54 -15.47
N LEU A 91 -6.83 -8.73 -15.96
CA LEU A 91 -5.41 -8.88 -15.63
C LEU A 91 -5.15 -8.66 -14.14
N ALA A 92 -5.77 -7.63 -13.54
CA ALA A 92 -5.71 -7.38 -12.11
C ALA A 92 -6.16 -8.61 -11.30
N LEU A 93 -7.32 -9.18 -11.65
CA LEU A 93 -7.84 -10.35 -10.96
C LEU A 93 -6.94 -11.58 -11.12
N LYS A 94 -6.47 -11.86 -12.36
CA LYS A 94 -5.55 -12.96 -12.65
C LYS A 94 -4.29 -12.87 -11.79
N ASN A 95 -3.67 -11.69 -11.76
CA ASN A 95 -2.40 -11.49 -11.06
C ASN A 95 -2.59 -11.45 -9.54
N ALA A 96 -3.64 -10.80 -9.03
CA ALA A 96 -3.95 -10.80 -7.59
C ALA A 96 -4.22 -12.22 -7.07
N LYS A 97 -5.01 -13.03 -7.79
CA LYS A 97 -5.22 -14.44 -7.47
C LYS A 97 -3.90 -15.23 -7.47
N LYS A 98 -3.00 -14.97 -8.45
CA LYS A 98 -1.68 -15.61 -8.51
C LYS A 98 -0.82 -15.24 -7.29
N ILE A 99 -0.77 -13.95 -6.91
CA ILE A 99 -0.08 -13.48 -5.71
C ILE A 99 -0.62 -14.22 -4.49
N ILE A 100 -1.92 -14.12 -4.19
CA ILE A 100 -2.54 -14.70 -3.00
C ILE A 100 -2.33 -16.22 -2.95
N LYS A 101 -2.55 -16.92 -4.06
CA LYS A 101 -2.37 -18.38 -4.13
C LYS A 101 -0.94 -18.79 -3.80
N LYS A 102 0.06 -18.07 -4.33
CA LYS A 102 1.49 -18.42 -4.21
C LYS A 102 2.12 -17.96 -2.90
N THR A 103 1.63 -16.86 -2.32
CA THR A 103 2.26 -16.21 -1.17
C THR A 103 1.46 -16.33 0.13
N LYS A 104 0.16 -16.65 0.03
CA LYS A 104 -0.77 -16.67 1.15
C LYS A 104 -0.84 -15.31 1.89
N CYS A 105 -0.60 -14.19 1.18
CA CYS A 105 -0.80 -12.86 1.72
C CYS A 105 -2.28 -12.58 2.02
N ASP A 106 -2.52 -11.63 2.90
CA ASP A 106 -3.86 -11.29 3.38
C ASP A 106 -4.57 -10.28 2.46
N ALA A 107 -3.79 -9.44 1.74
CA ALA A 107 -4.32 -8.38 0.87
C ALA A 107 -3.29 -7.97 -0.20
N VAL A 108 -3.76 -7.23 -1.21
CA VAL A 108 -2.90 -6.58 -2.20
C VAL A 108 -3.01 -5.06 -2.12
N LYS A 109 -1.93 -4.33 -2.53
CA LYS A 109 -1.95 -2.87 -2.65
C LYS A 109 -1.88 -2.47 -4.12
N LEU A 110 -2.65 -1.44 -4.52
CA LEU A 110 -2.68 -0.87 -5.87
C LEU A 110 -2.54 0.65 -5.79
N GLU A 111 -1.77 1.21 -6.73
CA GLU A 111 -1.57 2.65 -6.88
C GLU A 111 -2.57 3.29 -7.85
N GLY A 112 -3.23 4.35 -7.37
CA GLY A 112 -4.10 5.18 -8.17
C GLY A 112 -5.46 5.45 -7.54
N GLY A 113 -6.18 6.43 -8.13
CA GLY A 113 -7.51 6.83 -7.73
C GLY A 113 -8.55 6.38 -8.78
N LYS A 114 -9.33 7.34 -9.30
CA LYS A 114 -10.43 7.10 -10.27
C LYS A 114 -10.04 6.18 -11.43
N LYS A 115 -8.80 6.25 -11.92
CA LYS A 115 -8.32 5.47 -13.09
C LYS A 115 -8.32 3.96 -12.86
N ILE A 116 -8.22 3.50 -11.62
CA ILE A 116 -8.15 2.06 -11.29
C ILE A 116 -9.39 1.53 -10.55
N ILE A 117 -10.45 2.34 -10.45
CA ILE A 117 -11.65 1.96 -9.70
C ILE A 117 -12.32 0.69 -10.24
N SER A 118 -12.31 0.50 -11.54
CA SER A 118 -12.87 -0.72 -12.16
C SER A 118 -12.11 -1.98 -11.71
N GLN A 119 -10.78 -1.90 -11.64
CA GLN A 119 -9.91 -2.96 -11.17
C GLN A 119 -10.17 -3.24 -9.68
N VAL A 120 -10.13 -2.19 -8.85
CA VAL A 120 -10.36 -2.30 -7.40
C VAL A 120 -11.73 -2.91 -7.11
N LYS A 121 -12.79 -2.40 -7.75
CA LYS A 121 -14.15 -2.93 -7.59
C LYS A 121 -14.25 -4.40 -7.98
N PHE A 122 -13.57 -4.79 -9.05
CA PHE A 122 -13.59 -6.17 -9.54
C PHE A 122 -12.82 -7.11 -8.60
N LEU A 123 -11.69 -6.67 -8.02
CA LEU A 123 -10.95 -7.43 -7.02
C LEU A 123 -11.79 -7.66 -5.76
N ILE A 124 -12.42 -6.60 -5.24
CA ILE A 124 -13.25 -6.66 -4.02
C ILE A 124 -14.48 -7.55 -4.24
N LYS A 125 -15.15 -7.44 -5.41
CA LYS A 125 -16.26 -8.33 -5.79
C LYS A 125 -15.82 -9.81 -5.78
N ASN A 126 -14.56 -10.09 -6.10
CA ASN A 126 -13.97 -11.42 -6.05
C ASN A 126 -13.33 -11.76 -4.69
N LYS A 127 -13.73 -11.07 -3.61
CA LYS A 127 -13.30 -11.30 -2.21
C LYS A 127 -11.78 -11.13 -1.99
N ILE A 128 -11.12 -10.33 -2.82
CA ILE A 128 -9.72 -9.95 -2.67
C ILE A 128 -9.66 -8.61 -1.93
N PRO A 129 -9.12 -8.57 -0.71
CA PRO A 129 -8.97 -7.32 0.02
C PRO A 129 -7.92 -6.42 -0.63
N VAL A 130 -8.25 -5.13 -0.74
CA VAL A 130 -7.40 -4.13 -1.39
C VAL A 130 -7.08 -2.99 -0.44
N MET A 131 -5.79 -2.63 -0.37
CA MET A 131 -5.29 -1.37 0.16
C MET A 131 -5.10 -0.41 -1.02
N GLY A 132 -5.66 0.79 -0.94
CA GLY A 132 -5.48 1.84 -1.93
C GLY A 132 -4.18 2.61 -1.69
N HIS A 133 -3.73 3.38 -2.70
CA HIS A 133 -2.57 4.25 -2.59
C HIS A 133 -2.77 5.51 -3.42
N LEU A 134 -2.67 6.67 -2.77
CA LEU A 134 -2.85 8.01 -3.35
C LEU A 134 -1.68 8.94 -3.02
N GLY A 135 -1.57 10.02 -3.77
CA GLY A 135 -0.54 11.02 -3.61
C GLY A 135 0.55 10.88 -4.66
N LEU A 136 1.79 10.77 -4.23
CA LEU A 136 2.88 10.31 -5.09
C LEU A 136 2.61 8.83 -5.41
N LEU A 137 2.74 8.48 -6.67
CA LEU A 137 2.57 7.11 -7.15
C LEU A 137 3.87 6.70 -7.86
N PRO A 138 4.81 6.01 -7.19
CA PRO A 138 6.12 5.65 -7.74
C PRO A 138 6.05 4.95 -9.09
N GLN A 139 5.08 4.08 -9.28
CA GLN A 139 4.87 3.37 -10.55
C GLN A 139 4.47 4.29 -11.72
N SER A 140 3.94 5.47 -11.44
CA SER A 140 3.50 6.46 -12.45
C SER A 140 4.37 7.71 -12.48
N ALA A 141 5.25 7.89 -11.50
CA ALA A 141 6.10 9.07 -11.38
C ALA A 141 7.12 9.16 -12.52
N LYS A 142 7.34 10.39 -13.02
CA LYS A 142 8.39 10.72 -13.96
C LYS A 142 9.29 11.78 -13.33
N GLY A 143 10.61 11.53 -13.31
CA GLY A 143 11.60 12.45 -12.75
C GLY A 143 11.54 12.53 -11.23
N LYS A 144 11.99 13.68 -10.65
CA LYS A 144 12.09 13.87 -9.19
C LYS A 144 10.71 13.80 -8.51
N PHE A 145 10.65 13.14 -7.37
CA PHE A 145 9.46 13.07 -6.54
C PHE A 145 9.04 14.44 -6.05
N LYS A 146 7.76 14.78 -6.21
CA LYS A 146 7.20 16.06 -5.80
C LYS A 146 5.99 15.83 -4.89
N SER A 147 5.93 16.61 -3.80
CA SER A 147 4.78 16.64 -2.91
C SER A 147 3.49 16.98 -3.68
N LYS A 148 2.38 16.34 -3.31
CA LYS A 148 1.05 16.47 -3.90
C LYS A 148 0.12 17.30 -3.02
N GLY A 149 -0.99 17.80 -3.63
CA GLY A 149 -1.96 18.63 -2.92
C GLY A 149 -1.52 20.08 -2.76
N LYS A 150 -0.82 20.62 -3.77
CA LYS A 150 -0.36 22.02 -3.80
C LYS A 150 -1.37 22.96 -4.49
N THR A 151 -2.11 22.47 -5.47
CA THR A 151 -3.08 23.26 -6.23
C THR A 151 -4.51 22.86 -5.87
N PRO A 152 -5.49 23.77 -6.01
CA PRO A 152 -6.91 23.44 -5.79
C PRO A 152 -7.39 22.24 -6.61
N LYS A 153 -6.91 22.10 -7.84
CA LYS A 153 -7.23 20.95 -8.72
C LYS A 153 -6.69 19.63 -8.15
N GLU A 154 -5.44 19.61 -7.70
CA GLU A 154 -4.85 18.40 -7.05
C GLU A 154 -5.57 18.06 -5.75
N ILE A 155 -5.91 19.06 -4.94
CA ILE A 155 -6.63 18.86 -3.68
C ILE A 155 -7.99 18.21 -3.93
N ASN A 156 -8.78 18.80 -4.84
CA ASN A 156 -10.08 18.26 -5.19
C ASN A 156 -9.99 16.84 -5.77
N GLN A 157 -9.01 16.57 -6.61
CA GLN A 157 -8.77 15.22 -7.14
C GLN A 157 -8.45 14.23 -6.04
N LEU A 158 -7.50 14.54 -5.15
CA LEU A 158 -7.10 13.66 -4.04
C LEU A 158 -8.28 13.36 -3.10
N MET A 159 -9.06 14.39 -2.75
CA MET A 159 -10.24 14.24 -1.89
C MET A 159 -11.31 13.35 -2.54
N ASN A 160 -11.59 13.55 -3.82
CA ASN A 160 -12.57 12.77 -4.57
C ASN A 160 -12.11 11.31 -4.75
N ASP A 161 -10.84 11.10 -5.10
CA ASP A 161 -10.26 9.78 -5.27
C ASP A 161 -10.27 8.99 -3.95
N ALA A 162 -9.95 9.63 -2.82
CA ALA A 162 -9.98 9.01 -1.50
C ALA A 162 -11.40 8.53 -1.11
N VAL A 163 -12.39 9.40 -1.31
CA VAL A 163 -13.81 9.05 -1.07
C VAL A 163 -14.28 7.94 -2.00
N LEU A 164 -13.87 7.99 -3.27
CA LEU A 164 -14.23 6.99 -4.27
C LEU A 164 -13.65 5.62 -3.95
N LEU A 165 -12.37 5.55 -3.56
CA LEU A 165 -11.72 4.32 -3.10
C LEU A 165 -12.44 3.73 -1.88
N GLN A 166 -12.74 4.56 -0.87
CA GLN A 166 -13.51 4.10 0.29
C GLN A 166 -14.88 3.54 -0.11
N LYS A 167 -15.64 4.25 -0.96
CA LYS A 167 -16.94 3.77 -1.45
C LYS A 167 -16.84 2.47 -2.24
N THR A 168 -15.70 2.23 -2.88
CA THR A 168 -15.43 0.99 -3.62
C THR A 168 -15.13 -0.18 -2.69
N GLY A 169 -14.76 0.08 -1.42
CA GLY A 169 -14.58 -0.94 -0.38
C GLY A 169 -13.12 -1.29 -0.08
N VAL A 170 -12.15 -0.42 -0.39
CA VAL A 170 -10.79 -0.61 0.12
C VAL A 170 -10.79 -0.52 1.64
N PHE A 171 -9.93 -1.30 2.32
CA PHE A 171 -9.92 -1.35 3.78
C PHE A 171 -9.04 -0.27 4.43
N ALA A 172 -8.07 0.26 3.68
CA ALA A 172 -7.18 1.36 4.08
C ALA A 172 -6.61 2.04 2.85
N ILE A 173 -6.07 3.26 3.01
CA ILE A 173 -5.43 4.02 1.92
C ILE A 173 -4.08 4.54 2.39
N VAL A 174 -3.02 4.24 1.63
CA VAL A 174 -1.71 4.89 1.78
C VAL A 174 -1.80 6.30 1.18
N LEU A 175 -1.28 7.28 1.91
CA LEU A 175 -1.16 8.68 1.49
C LEU A 175 0.34 9.03 1.41
N GLU A 176 0.88 9.08 0.19
CA GLU A 176 2.32 9.30 -0.01
C GLU A 176 2.62 10.72 -0.50
N CYS A 177 3.56 11.38 0.20
CA CYS A 177 4.05 12.71 -0.15
C CYS A 177 2.93 13.74 -0.38
N ILE A 178 1.85 13.69 0.40
CA ILE A 178 0.74 14.65 0.34
C ILE A 178 0.99 15.75 1.37
N LYS A 179 0.71 17.01 1.01
CA LYS A 179 0.77 18.15 1.94
C LYS A 179 0.01 17.82 3.23
N SER A 180 0.69 18.00 4.39
CA SER A 180 0.20 17.55 5.69
C SER A 180 -1.24 18.01 6.02
N SER A 181 -1.58 19.27 5.70
CA SER A 181 -2.94 19.80 5.90
C SER A 181 -4.00 19.06 5.09
N ILE A 182 -3.66 18.62 3.87
CA ILE A 182 -4.59 17.89 2.98
C ILE A 182 -4.71 16.43 3.42
N ALA A 183 -3.61 15.78 3.78
CA ALA A 183 -3.65 14.44 4.34
C ALA A 183 -4.49 14.39 5.63
N LYS A 184 -4.38 15.41 6.50
CA LYS A 184 -5.24 15.57 7.68
C LYS A 184 -6.72 15.67 7.32
N GLN A 185 -7.07 16.47 6.29
CA GLN A 185 -8.46 16.60 5.82
C GLN A 185 -9.00 15.28 5.27
N ILE A 186 -8.21 14.57 4.44
CA ILE A 186 -8.57 13.24 3.92
C ILE A 186 -8.82 12.29 5.08
N THR A 187 -7.89 12.22 6.04
CA THR A 187 -7.98 11.33 7.21
C THR A 187 -9.26 11.58 8.01
N LYS A 188 -9.59 12.84 8.27
CA LYS A 188 -10.84 13.20 8.97
C LYS A 188 -12.11 12.84 8.19
N LYS A 189 -12.08 12.95 6.86
CA LYS A 189 -13.24 12.69 6.01
C LYS A 189 -13.54 11.20 5.84
N LEU A 190 -12.53 10.35 5.89
CA LEU A 190 -12.67 8.91 5.66
C LEU A 190 -13.07 8.16 6.92
N LYS A 191 -13.87 7.11 6.76
CA LYS A 191 -14.23 6.14 7.80
C LYS A 191 -13.24 4.97 7.90
N ILE A 192 -12.40 4.78 6.87
CA ILE A 192 -11.34 3.77 6.84
C ILE A 192 -10.00 4.40 7.22
N PRO A 193 -9.02 3.60 7.72
CA PRO A 193 -7.70 4.11 8.08
C PRO A 193 -6.94 4.70 6.90
N THR A 194 -6.17 5.76 7.17
CA THR A 194 -5.15 6.31 6.30
C THR A 194 -3.77 6.03 6.88
N ILE A 195 -2.81 5.66 6.02
CA ILE A 195 -1.44 5.32 6.39
C ILE A 195 -0.51 6.27 5.63
N GLY A 196 0.19 7.14 6.34
CA GLY A 196 1.05 8.16 5.75
C GLY A 196 2.46 7.65 5.45
N ILE A 197 3.07 8.15 4.39
CA ILE A 197 4.53 8.11 4.16
C ILE A 197 4.96 9.44 3.56
N GLY A 198 5.91 10.13 4.23
CA GLY A 198 6.31 11.48 3.84
C GLY A 198 5.13 12.45 3.75
N SER A 199 4.11 12.28 4.59
CA SER A 199 2.82 12.98 4.45
C SER A 199 2.42 13.69 5.76
N SER A 200 1.76 13.03 6.70
CA SER A 200 1.20 13.71 7.88
C SER A 200 1.16 12.82 9.11
N VAL A 201 1.55 13.38 10.25
CA VAL A 201 1.40 12.74 11.58
C VAL A 201 -0.08 12.53 11.96
N TYR A 202 -0.99 13.22 11.30
CA TYR A 202 -2.43 13.10 11.53
C TYR A 202 -3.08 11.88 10.84
N CYS A 203 -2.33 11.17 9.99
CA CYS A 203 -2.80 9.88 9.48
C CYS A 203 -3.00 8.88 10.62
N ASP A 204 -3.86 7.90 10.42
CA ASP A 204 -4.13 6.86 11.42
C ASP A 204 -2.93 5.92 11.63
N GLY A 205 -2.01 5.86 10.68
CA GLY A 205 -0.76 5.11 10.78
C GLY A 205 0.34 5.70 9.91
N GLN A 206 1.51 5.06 9.97
CA GLN A 206 2.66 5.38 9.12
C GLN A 206 3.19 4.09 8.48
N VAL A 207 3.66 4.19 7.24
CA VAL A 207 4.48 3.17 6.60
C VAL A 207 5.86 3.74 6.31
N LEU A 208 6.89 2.94 6.57
CA LEU A 208 8.27 3.26 6.22
C LEU A 208 8.91 2.07 5.52
N VAL A 209 9.83 2.37 4.61
CA VAL A 209 10.76 1.37 4.09
C VAL A 209 11.73 1.05 5.22
N THR A 210 11.81 -0.21 5.62
CA THR A 210 12.60 -0.61 6.80
C THR A 210 14.07 -0.30 6.62
N ASP A 211 14.60 -0.52 5.43
CA ASP A 211 16.00 -0.27 5.10
C ASP A 211 16.35 1.22 5.22
N ASP A 212 15.43 2.13 4.82
CA ASP A 212 15.59 3.58 5.05
C ASP A 212 15.55 3.89 6.56
N LEU A 213 14.65 3.26 7.31
CA LEU A 213 14.48 3.51 8.74
C LEU A 213 15.73 3.14 9.55
N ILE A 214 16.41 2.05 9.18
CA ILE A 214 17.62 1.57 9.88
C ILE A 214 18.93 2.06 9.24
N GLY A 215 18.85 2.93 8.25
CA GLY A 215 20.02 3.57 7.64
C GLY A 215 20.83 2.69 6.70
N LEU A 216 20.23 1.70 6.07
CA LEU A 216 20.88 0.83 5.07
C LEU A 216 20.77 1.38 3.63
N ASN A 217 20.06 2.47 3.42
CA ASN A 217 19.79 3.02 2.08
C ASN A 217 20.10 4.52 2.04
#